data_e29167eb3b530ff2979beb0a2ec36ca0
#
_entry.id   e29167eb3b530ff2979beb0a2ec36ca0
#
_cell.length_a   1.000
_cell.length_b   1.000
_cell.length_c   1.000
_cell.angle_alpha   90.00
_cell.angle_beta   90.00
_cell.angle_gamma   90.00
#
_symmetry.space_group_name_H-M   'P 1'
#
loop_
_entity.id
_entity.type
_entity.pdbx_description
1 polymer ?
#
loop_
_entity_poly.entity_id
_entity_poly.type
_entity_poly.pdbx_seq_one_letter_code
_entity_poly.pdbx_strand_id
1 'polypeptide(L)'
;VLPFRGRTLDCAGVGFSVGLMFGNGGEGDRYVGGSGFDWAGFRDDPFGVNVDFRLRAFDETPVAPSDVSALARFEFMEGLSGSQHADILNGDDRDATAIALSGAYGSVLSDDYMDMVDGLRAFINELADPLTSLGEVTSFGAGNIILGGNGSDLIAGNGGDDLIDGDMWLNVRISVRENNDGTGAEIASFNSMVPMIPLMLNGTYN
;
A
#
# COMPACT_ATOMS: atom_id res chain seq x y z
N VAL A 1 28.74 0.54 -12.76
CA VAL A 1 27.43 0.31 -12.10
C VAL A 1 26.39 0.76 -13.11
N LEU A 2 25.67 -0.17 -13.71
CA LEU A 2 24.57 0.15 -14.61
C LEU A 2 23.38 0.64 -13.74
N PRO A 3 22.79 1.80 -14.05
CA PRO A 3 21.58 2.21 -13.35
C PRO A 3 20.47 1.21 -13.67
N PHE A 4 19.86 0.64 -12.63
CA PHE A 4 18.65 -0.13 -12.78
C PHE A 4 17.55 0.80 -13.30
N ARG A 5 17.18 0.62 -14.55
CA ARG A 5 16.01 1.28 -15.12
C ARG A 5 14.76 0.68 -14.51
N GLY A 6 13.77 1.55 -14.26
CA GLY A 6 12.52 1.30 -13.59
C GLY A 6 11.95 -0.10 -13.74
N ARG A 7 11.51 -0.66 -12.64
CA ARG A 7 10.81 -1.95 -12.60
C ARG A 7 9.33 -1.69 -12.67
N THR A 8 8.62 -2.44 -13.49
CA THR A 8 7.18 -2.58 -13.37
C THR A 8 6.93 -3.61 -12.27
N LEU A 9 6.36 -3.18 -11.17
CA LEU A 9 5.81 -4.06 -10.16
C LEU A 9 4.36 -4.31 -10.56
N ASP A 10 4.09 -5.50 -11.07
CA ASP A 10 2.75 -5.92 -11.47
C ASP A 10 2.32 -7.04 -10.52
N CYS A 11 1.35 -6.75 -9.69
CA CYS A 11 0.67 -7.73 -8.85
C CYS A 11 -0.67 -8.09 -9.47
N ALA A 12 -0.67 -8.63 -10.69
CA ALA A 12 -1.87 -9.17 -11.30
C ALA A 12 -2.36 -10.40 -10.52
N GLY A 13 -3.03 -10.17 -9.40
CA GLY A 13 -3.77 -11.18 -8.68
C GLY A 13 -5.06 -11.50 -9.44
N VAL A 14 -5.23 -12.74 -9.88
CA VAL A 14 -6.49 -13.22 -10.41
C VAL A 14 -7.39 -13.55 -9.23
N GLY A 15 -8.15 -12.54 -8.74
CA GLY A 15 -9.08 -12.71 -7.64
C GLY A 15 -9.16 -11.45 -6.77
N PHE A 16 -10.23 -11.33 -6.01
CA PHE A 16 -10.36 -10.32 -4.97
C PHE A 16 -9.24 -10.54 -3.93
N SER A 17 -8.29 -9.63 -3.83
CA SER A 17 -7.14 -9.76 -2.94
C SER A 17 -6.70 -8.39 -2.42
N VAL A 18 -5.95 -8.40 -1.32
CA VAL A 18 -5.19 -7.23 -0.88
C VAL A 18 -3.77 -7.41 -1.42
N GLY A 19 -3.38 -6.60 -2.39
CA GLY A 19 -2.03 -6.58 -2.93
C GLY A 19 -1.12 -5.64 -2.12
N LEU A 20 0.14 -6.01 -1.97
CA LEU A 20 1.14 -5.22 -1.25
C LEU A 20 2.37 -5.04 -2.14
N MET A 21 2.67 -3.80 -2.49
CA MET A 21 3.82 -3.44 -3.31
C MET A 21 4.77 -2.54 -2.52
N PHE A 22 6.04 -2.91 -2.48
CA PHE A 22 7.07 -2.13 -1.81
C PHE A 22 8.06 -1.59 -2.81
N GLY A 23 8.26 -0.27 -2.76
CA GLY A 23 9.31 0.43 -3.47
C GLY A 23 10.50 0.75 -2.57
N ASN A 24 11.61 1.04 -3.17
CA ASN A 24 12.82 1.53 -2.52
C ASN A 24 13.36 2.79 -3.22
N GLY A 25 12.45 3.69 -3.63
CA GLY A 25 12.80 5.00 -4.17
C GLY A 25 13.53 5.00 -5.51
N GLY A 26 13.32 3.97 -6.33
CA GLY A 26 13.88 3.92 -7.69
C GLY A 26 13.18 4.89 -8.64
N GLU A 27 13.95 5.48 -9.57
CA GLU A 27 13.38 6.34 -10.62
C GLU A 27 12.57 5.52 -11.63
N GLY A 28 11.33 5.94 -11.89
CA GLY A 28 10.49 5.41 -12.96
C GLY A 28 9.79 4.10 -12.66
N ASP A 29 9.61 3.76 -11.39
CA ASP A 29 8.86 2.57 -11.00
C ASP A 29 7.37 2.73 -11.36
N ARG A 30 6.73 1.61 -11.68
CA ARG A 30 5.30 1.53 -11.97
C ARG A 30 4.64 0.55 -11.02
N TYR A 31 3.60 1.01 -10.34
CA TYR A 31 2.80 0.24 -9.41
C TYR A 31 1.42 0.00 -10.03
N VAL A 32 1.10 -1.25 -10.29
CA VAL A 32 -0.19 -1.64 -10.89
C VAL A 32 -0.84 -2.68 -10.00
N GLY A 33 -1.82 -2.25 -9.20
CA GLY A 33 -2.53 -3.09 -8.23
C GLY A 33 -3.44 -4.10 -8.91
N GLY A 34 -4.20 -3.67 -9.89
CA GLY A 34 -5.12 -4.55 -10.60
C GLY A 34 -6.46 -4.67 -9.90
N SER A 35 -6.85 -5.89 -9.53
CA SER A 35 -8.12 -6.15 -8.83
C SER A 35 -7.87 -6.36 -7.34
N GLY A 36 -8.60 -5.66 -6.51
CA GLY A 36 -8.48 -5.75 -5.07
C GLY A 36 -8.26 -4.39 -4.44
N PHE A 37 -8.00 -4.38 -3.14
CA PHE A 37 -7.56 -3.20 -2.43
C PHE A 37 -6.03 -3.27 -2.29
N ASP A 38 -5.33 -2.44 -3.05
CA ASP A 38 -3.90 -2.56 -3.24
C ASP A 38 -3.13 -1.42 -2.57
N TRP A 39 -2.03 -1.78 -1.92
CA TRP A 39 -1.20 -0.86 -1.13
C TRP A 39 0.16 -0.62 -1.79
N ALA A 40 0.57 0.65 -1.85
CA ALA A 40 1.96 1.05 -2.07
C ALA A 40 2.61 1.38 -0.71
N GLY A 41 3.71 0.73 -0.38
CA GLY A 41 4.43 0.91 0.87
C GLY A 41 5.88 1.33 0.66
N PHE A 42 6.32 2.31 1.45
CA PHE A 42 7.66 2.92 1.33
C PHE A 42 8.43 2.91 2.66
N ARG A 43 8.01 2.12 3.63
CA ARG A 43 8.58 2.12 4.99
C ARG A 43 10.09 2.00 5.05
N ASP A 44 10.67 1.17 4.19
CA ASP A 44 12.10 0.88 4.18
C ASP A 44 12.87 1.77 3.18
N ASP A 45 12.22 2.78 2.62
CA ASP A 45 12.91 3.77 1.78
C ASP A 45 13.92 4.56 2.64
N PRO A 46 15.17 4.70 2.20
CA PRO A 46 16.20 5.40 2.95
C PRO A 46 16.03 6.93 2.97
N PHE A 47 15.05 7.45 2.24
CA PHE A 47 14.73 8.87 2.15
C PHE A 47 13.23 9.08 2.19
N GLY A 48 12.79 10.32 2.46
CA GLY A 48 11.40 10.72 2.28
C GLY A 48 10.97 10.57 0.83
N VAL A 49 9.74 10.12 0.62
CA VAL A 49 9.18 9.87 -0.71
C VAL A 49 8.25 10.98 -1.15
N ASN A 50 8.10 11.11 -2.47
CA ASN A 50 7.09 11.97 -3.08
C ASN A 50 6.22 11.10 -3.98
N VAL A 51 4.99 10.84 -3.52
CA VAL A 51 4.03 9.95 -4.15
C VAL A 51 2.80 10.73 -4.57
N ASP A 52 2.34 10.52 -5.80
CA ASP A 52 1.10 11.09 -6.31
C ASP A 52 0.36 10.04 -7.14
N PHE A 53 -0.75 9.52 -6.59
CA PHE A 53 -1.57 8.50 -7.26
C PHE A 53 -2.28 9.00 -8.52
N ARG A 54 -2.31 10.31 -8.74
CA ARG A 54 -2.82 10.91 -9.99
C ARG A 54 -1.85 10.74 -11.16
N LEU A 55 -0.58 10.40 -10.89
CA LEU A 55 0.38 10.04 -11.92
C LEU A 55 0.16 8.60 -12.38
N ARG A 56 -0.64 8.45 -13.44
CA ARG A 56 -1.11 7.16 -13.92
C ARG A 56 -0.01 6.34 -14.57
N ALA A 57 0.01 5.02 -14.28
CA ALA A 57 1.03 4.10 -14.80
C ALA A 57 0.95 3.91 -16.32
N PHE A 58 -0.25 4.05 -16.89
CA PHE A 58 -0.50 3.88 -18.32
C PHE A 58 -0.57 5.20 -19.11
N ASP A 59 -0.47 6.34 -18.45
CA ASP A 59 -0.36 7.62 -19.15
C ASP A 59 1.04 7.74 -19.75
N GLU A 60 1.11 7.83 -21.07
CA GLU A 60 2.36 7.98 -21.81
C GLU A 60 2.88 9.42 -21.86
N THR A 61 2.20 10.35 -21.21
CA THR A 61 2.62 11.75 -21.18
C THR A 61 3.98 11.84 -20.50
N PRO A 62 5.02 12.35 -21.19
CA PRO A 62 6.31 12.53 -20.56
C PRO A 62 6.16 13.48 -19.37
N VAL A 63 6.60 13.04 -18.19
CA VAL A 63 6.72 13.93 -17.04
C VAL A 63 7.78 14.97 -17.39
N ALA A 64 7.44 16.26 -17.24
CA ALA A 64 8.40 17.31 -17.53
C ALA A 64 9.66 17.14 -16.64
N PRO A 65 10.86 17.44 -17.13
CA PRO A 65 12.09 17.31 -16.34
C PRO A 65 12.10 18.11 -15.03
N SER A 66 11.22 19.09 -14.89
CA SER A 66 10.98 19.86 -13.65
C SER A 66 10.19 19.09 -12.59
N ASP A 67 9.52 18.01 -12.98
CA ASP A 67 8.65 17.22 -12.09
C ASP A 67 9.34 15.90 -11.68
N VAL A 68 10.66 15.88 -11.65
CA VAL A 68 11.48 14.74 -11.21
C VAL A 68 11.26 14.33 -9.76
N SER A 69 10.47 15.08 -9.00
CA SER A 69 10.11 14.72 -7.63
C SER A 69 9.03 13.65 -7.54
N ALA A 70 8.31 13.35 -8.62
CA ALA A 70 7.28 12.32 -8.68
C ALA A 70 7.71 11.24 -9.69
N LEU A 71 8.55 10.33 -9.24
CA LEU A 71 9.25 9.39 -10.11
C LEU A 71 8.46 8.11 -10.35
N ALA A 72 7.58 7.73 -9.42
CA ALA A 72 6.76 6.55 -9.52
C ALA A 72 5.39 6.87 -10.15
N ARG A 73 4.81 5.89 -10.83
CA ARG A 73 3.48 5.97 -11.44
C ARG A 73 2.59 4.86 -10.93
N PHE A 74 1.31 5.16 -10.76
CA PHE A 74 0.37 4.31 -10.05
C PHE A 74 -0.87 4.02 -10.91
N GLU A 75 -1.42 2.82 -10.77
CA GLU A 75 -2.68 2.44 -11.38
C GLU A 75 -3.39 1.45 -10.48
N PHE A 76 -4.66 1.69 -10.17
CA PHE A 76 -5.47 0.83 -9.30
C PHE A 76 -4.81 0.59 -7.94
N MET A 77 -4.40 1.69 -7.27
CA MET A 77 -3.84 1.67 -5.91
C MET A 77 -4.79 2.44 -5.01
N GLU A 78 -5.16 1.86 -3.88
CA GLU A 78 -6.11 2.45 -2.94
C GLU A 78 -5.47 2.83 -1.62
N GLY A 79 -4.46 2.07 -1.19
CA GLY A 79 -3.71 2.30 0.04
C GLY A 79 -2.31 2.84 -0.20
N LEU A 80 -1.88 3.76 0.64
CA LEU A 80 -0.55 4.36 0.62
C LEU A 80 0.03 4.38 2.02
N SER A 81 1.26 3.89 2.18
CA SER A 81 2.01 3.99 3.43
C SER A 81 3.37 4.61 3.16
N GLY A 82 3.65 5.73 3.82
CA GLY A 82 4.89 6.48 3.72
C GLY A 82 6.10 5.79 4.32
N SER A 83 7.19 6.52 4.41
CA SER A 83 8.49 6.06 4.86
C SER A 83 8.73 6.31 6.37
N GLN A 84 9.98 6.30 6.79
CA GLN A 84 10.40 6.72 8.13
C GLN A 84 10.92 8.17 8.16
N HIS A 85 10.71 8.92 7.09
CA HIS A 85 11.21 10.27 6.86
C HIS A 85 10.04 11.19 6.49
N ALA A 86 10.31 12.48 6.35
CA ALA A 86 9.30 13.44 5.90
C ALA A 86 8.90 13.17 4.44
N ASP A 87 7.63 12.90 4.21
CA ASP A 87 7.07 12.47 2.95
C ASP A 87 6.11 13.51 2.34
N ILE A 88 5.89 13.41 1.03
CA ILE A 88 4.80 14.09 0.32
C ILE A 88 3.92 13.00 -0.29
N LEU A 89 2.70 12.86 0.24
CA LEU A 89 1.79 11.78 -0.10
C LEU A 89 0.48 12.35 -0.64
N ASN A 90 0.17 12.03 -1.89
CA ASN A 90 -1.07 12.46 -2.52
C ASN A 90 -1.86 11.23 -2.96
N GLY A 91 -3.11 11.14 -2.51
CA GLY A 91 -4.11 10.22 -3.02
C GLY A 91 -4.55 10.59 -4.44
N ASP A 92 -5.54 9.89 -4.96
CA ASP A 92 -6.14 10.21 -6.26
C ASP A 92 -7.45 11.01 -6.10
N ASP A 93 -8.16 11.20 -7.21
CA ASP A 93 -9.43 11.96 -7.22
C ASP A 93 -10.67 11.05 -7.31
N ARG A 94 -10.51 9.72 -7.09
CA ARG A 94 -11.61 8.76 -7.22
C ARG A 94 -12.51 8.78 -5.98
N ASP A 95 -13.78 9.00 -6.19
CA ASP A 95 -14.84 8.78 -5.21
C ASP A 95 -15.46 7.38 -5.36
N ALA A 96 -16.38 7.02 -4.47
CA ALA A 96 -17.09 5.74 -4.51
C ALA A 96 -17.76 5.46 -5.88
N THR A 97 -18.24 6.50 -6.56
CA THR A 97 -18.88 6.37 -7.88
C THR A 97 -17.84 6.07 -8.96
N ALA A 98 -16.73 6.80 -8.96
CA ALA A 98 -15.63 6.58 -9.89
C ALA A 98 -15.00 5.20 -9.70
N ILE A 99 -14.82 4.76 -8.46
CA ILE A 99 -14.33 3.41 -8.11
C ILE A 99 -15.28 2.34 -8.66
N ALA A 100 -16.59 2.49 -8.44
CA ALA A 100 -17.59 1.55 -8.94
C ALA A 100 -17.67 1.51 -10.48
N LEU A 101 -17.49 2.66 -11.15
CA LEU A 101 -17.58 2.78 -12.61
C LEU A 101 -16.29 2.39 -13.33
N SER A 102 -15.13 2.43 -12.68
CA SER A 102 -13.84 2.14 -13.32
C SER A 102 -13.68 0.70 -13.78
N GLY A 103 -14.65 -0.18 -13.45
CA GLY A 103 -14.58 -1.61 -13.77
C GLY A 103 -13.45 -2.33 -13.03
N ALA A 104 -12.74 -1.64 -12.16
CA ALA A 104 -11.76 -2.21 -11.24
C ALA A 104 -12.52 -3.02 -10.19
N TYR A 105 -12.97 -4.21 -10.60
CA TYR A 105 -13.63 -5.14 -9.70
C TYR A 105 -12.72 -5.43 -8.52
N GLY A 106 -13.14 -4.94 -7.34
CA GLY A 106 -12.46 -5.25 -6.11
C GLY A 106 -11.59 -4.15 -5.51
N SER A 107 -11.57 -2.91 -6.04
CA SER A 107 -10.98 -1.75 -5.34
C SER A 107 -11.73 -1.38 -4.04
N VAL A 108 -12.69 -2.21 -3.65
CA VAL A 108 -13.43 -2.08 -2.38
C VAL A 108 -12.83 -3.06 -1.38
N LEU A 109 -12.33 -2.55 -0.27
CA LEU A 109 -11.92 -3.34 0.87
C LEU A 109 -13.17 -3.93 1.54
N SER A 110 -13.40 -5.22 1.36
CA SER A 110 -14.54 -5.92 1.95
C SER A 110 -14.27 -6.36 3.38
N ASP A 111 -15.31 -6.79 4.07
CA ASP A 111 -15.27 -7.29 5.43
C ASP A 111 -14.20 -8.37 5.65
N ASP A 112 -14.17 -9.38 4.78
CA ASP A 112 -13.20 -10.48 4.85
C ASP A 112 -11.75 -9.99 4.68
N TYR A 113 -11.52 -8.94 3.91
CA TYR A 113 -10.17 -8.42 3.64
C TYR A 113 -9.68 -7.43 4.70
N MET A 114 -10.59 -6.75 5.42
CA MET A 114 -10.19 -5.91 6.56
C MET A 114 -9.47 -6.71 7.63
N ASP A 115 -9.87 -7.96 7.86
CA ASP A 115 -9.29 -8.83 8.87
C ASP A 115 -7.97 -9.47 8.44
N MET A 116 -7.58 -9.33 7.17
CA MET A 116 -6.27 -9.79 6.68
C MET A 116 -5.12 -8.87 7.12
N VAL A 117 -5.44 -7.64 7.50
CA VAL A 117 -4.47 -6.67 8.03
C VAL A 117 -4.81 -6.38 9.49
N ASP A 118 -3.94 -6.83 10.40
CA ASP A 118 -4.16 -6.67 11.83
C ASP A 118 -4.30 -5.20 12.22
N GLY A 119 -5.38 -4.85 12.92
CA GLY A 119 -5.71 -3.49 13.34
C GLY A 119 -6.45 -2.64 12.30
N LEU A 120 -6.52 -3.04 11.01
CA LEU A 120 -7.12 -2.21 9.96
C LEU A 120 -8.61 -1.98 10.19
N ARG A 121 -9.35 -3.00 10.59
CA ARG A 121 -10.78 -2.87 10.93
C ARG A 121 -11.02 -1.87 12.07
N ALA A 122 -10.22 -1.96 13.12
CA ALA A 122 -10.32 -1.04 14.26
C ALA A 122 -10.03 0.40 13.83
N PHE A 123 -9.00 0.60 13.03
CA PHE A 123 -8.64 1.89 12.47
C PHE A 123 -9.75 2.48 11.61
N ILE A 124 -10.33 1.70 10.70
CA ILE A 124 -11.43 2.17 9.83
C ILE A 124 -12.65 2.55 10.68
N ASN A 125 -13.02 1.72 11.64
CA ASN A 125 -14.15 2.00 12.52
C ASN A 125 -13.92 3.23 13.39
N GLU A 126 -12.71 3.44 13.91
CA GLU A 126 -12.37 4.61 14.72
C GLU A 126 -12.53 5.92 13.93
N LEU A 127 -12.09 5.96 12.70
CA LEU A 127 -12.17 7.16 11.85
C LEU A 127 -13.57 7.35 11.22
N ALA A 128 -14.26 6.27 10.90
CA ALA A 128 -15.56 6.32 10.27
C ALA A 128 -16.74 6.52 11.27
N ASP A 129 -16.60 6.10 12.53
CA ASP A 129 -17.65 6.15 13.56
C ASP A 129 -18.21 7.56 13.82
N PRO A 130 -17.44 8.65 13.84
CA PRO A 130 -18.01 9.98 14.00
C PRO A 130 -18.96 10.39 12.88
N LEU A 131 -18.84 9.77 11.71
CA LEU A 131 -19.60 10.09 10.50
C LEU A 131 -20.78 9.14 10.27
N THR A 132 -20.70 7.93 10.82
CA THR A 132 -21.70 6.88 10.61
C THR A 132 -22.29 6.41 11.94
N SER A 133 -23.27 7.06 12.49
CA SER A 133 -24.06 6.50 13.61
C SER A 133 -24.81 5.19 13.23
N LEU A 134 -24.31 4.42 12.28
CA LEU A 134 -24.98 3.31 11.60
C LEU A 134 -24.40 1.92 11.92
N GLY A 135 -23.42 1.81 12.80
CA GLY A 135 -22.83 0.53 13.18
C GLY A 135 -21.44 0.28 12.58
N GLU A 136 -20.94 -0.95 12.72
CA GLU A 136 -19.64 -1.38 12.24
C GLU A 136 -19.51 -1.24 10.72
N VAL A 137 -18.38 -0.69 10.26
CA VAL A 137 -18.07 -0.58 8.83
C VAL A 137 -17.68 -1.95 8.28
N THR A 138 -18.44 -2.43 7.32
CA THR A 138 -18.24 -3.75 6.68
C THR A 138 -17.55 -3.66 5.31
N SER A 139 -17.37 -2.46 4.78
CA SER A 139 -16.62 -2.24 3.53
C SER A 139 -16.13 -0.80 3.46
N PHE A 140 -14.98 -0.61 2.80
CA PHE A 140 -14.44 0.70 2.49
C PHE A 140 -14.07 0.77 1.00
N GLY A 141 -14.52 1.79 0.31
CA GLY A 141 -14.31 1.98 -1.14
C GLY A 141 -14.76 3.36 -1.58
N ALA A 142 -14.56 4.36 -0.73
CA ALA A 142 -15.00 5.73 -0.97
C ALA A 142 -13.86 6.70 -1.31
N GLY A 143 -12.62 6.27 -1.10
CA GLY A 143 -11.40 7.05 -1.31
C GLY A 143 -10.16 6.24 -1.01
N ASN A 144 -9.07 6.90 -0.66
CA ASN A 144 -7.80 6.30 -0.31
C ASN A 144 -7.66 6.06 1.21
N ILE A 145 -6.79 5.11 1.59
CA ILE A 145 -6.28 5.01 2.96
C ILE A 145 -4.81 5.43 2.92
N ILE A 146 -4.44 6.50 3.62
CA ILE A 146 -3.09 7.06 3.58
C ILE A 146 -2.51 7.10 5.00
N LEU A 147 -1.37 6.42 5.17
CA LEU A 147 -0.63 6.34 6.41
C LEU A 147 0.70 7.06 6.23
N GLY A 148 0.95 8.14 6.99
CA GLY A 148 2.15 8.98 6.85
C GLY A 148 3.42 8.24 7.22
N GLY A 149 3.41 7.58 8.37
CA GLY A 149 4.59 6.93 8.91
C GLY A 149 5.30 7.81 9.94
N ASN A 150 6.62 7.72 10.00
CA ASN A 150 7.39 8.62 10.84
C ASN A 150 7.83 9.85 10.02
N GLY A 151 7.92 10.99 10.68
CA GLY A 151 8.44 12.18 10.03
C GLY A 151 7.52 13.39 10.20
N SER A 152 7.65 14.32 9.29
CA SER A 152 6.73 15.46 9.19
C SER A 152 6.19 15.46 7.77
N ASP A 153 5.02 14.87 7.59
CA ASP A 153 4.49 14.51 6.30
C ASP A 153 3.53 15.58 5.78
N LEU A 154 3.54 15.75 4.49
CA LEU A 154 2.54 16.54 3.77
C LEU A 154 1.61 15.58 3.06
N ILE A 155 0.37 15.47 3.55
CA ILE A 155 -0.60 14.51 3.04
C ILE A 155 -1.79 15.23 2.45
N ALA A 156 -2.22 14.80 1.25
CA ALA A 156 -3.45 15.25 0.61
C ALA A 156 -4.23 14.04 0.10
N GLY A 157 -5.45 13.83 0.60
CA GLY A 157 -6.34 12.78 0.12
C GLY A 157 -6.82 13.04 -1.30
N ASN A 158 -7.09 14.30 -1.63
CA ASN A 158 -7.68 14.81 -2.87
C ASN A 158 -9.18 14.50 -2.96
N GLY A 159 -9.62 13.74 -3.96
CA GLY A 159 -11.05 13.42 -4.13
C GLY A 159 -11.46 12.14 -3.42
N GLY A 160 -12.75 12.05 -3.07
CA GLY A 160 -13.28 10.93 -2.31
C GLY A 160 -13.36 11.19 -0.81
N ASP A 161 -13.76 10.18 -0.07
CA ASP A 161 -13.80 10.18 1.40
C ASP A 161 -12.61 9.37 1.92
N ASP A 162 -11.50 10.05 2.16
CA ASP A 162 -10.23 9.44 2.49
C ASP A 162 -10.06 9.20 3.99
N LEU A 163 -9.36 8.12 4.34
CA LEU A 163 -8.91 7.86 5.70
C LEU A 163 -7.41 8.17 5.81
N ILE A 164 -7.05 9.12 6.66
CA ILE A 164 -5.67 9.60 6.78
C ILE A 164 -5.22 9.54 8.23
N ASP A 165 -4.07 8.90 8.46
CA ASP A 165 -3.34 8.96 9.72
C ASP A 165 -1.89 9.36 9.44
N GLY A 166 -1.41 10.41 10.13
CA GLY A 166 -0.08 10.96 9.89
C GLY A 166 1.07 10.16 10.49
N ASP A 167 0.80 9.33 11.50
CA ASP A 167 1.83 8.66 12.29
C ASP A 167 1.84 7.13 12.12
N MET A 168 0.75 6.55 11.61
CA MET A 168 0.66 5.10 11.37
C MET A 168 1.37 4.69 10.08
N TRP A 169 1.77 3.42 10.01
CA TRP A 169 2.32 2.80 8.80
C TRP A 169 1.87 1.36 8.67
N LEU A 170 1.85 0.86 7.43
CA LEU A 170 1.56 -0.54 7.16
C LEU A 170 2.79 -1.40 7.52
N ASN A 171 2.67 -2.21 8.57
CA ASN A 171 3.74 -3.07 9.05
C ASN A 171 3.66 -4.46 8.42
N VAL A 172 4.32 -4.67 7.30
CA VAL A 172 4.39 -5.97 6.65
C VAL A 172 5.59 -6.76 7.13
N ARG A 173 5.36 -8.01 7.50
CA ARG A 173 6.37 -8.91 8.03
C ARG A 173 6.28 -10.28 7.35
N ILE A 174 7.42 -10.95 7.25
CA ILE A 174 7.48 -12.35 6.85
C ILE A 174 7.23 -13.20 8.10
N SER A 175 6.13 -13.92 8.13
CA SER A 175 5.77 -14.83 9.22
C SER A 175 6.30 -16.23 8.93
N VAL A 176 7.02 -16.82 9.88
CA VAL A 176 7.40 -18.22 9.85
C VAL A 176 6.46 -18.99 10.77
N ARG A 177 5.76 -19.99 10.23
CA ARG A 177 4.74 -20.75 10.92
C ARG A 177 5.19 -22.17 11.22
N GLU A 178 4.54 -22.80 12.21
CA GLU A 178 4.84 -24.19 12.61
C GLU A 178 4.67 -25.20 11.48
N ASN A 179 3.68 -24.99 10.62
CA ASN A 179 3.34 -25.91 9.53
C ASN A 179 3.80 -25.36 8.18
N ASN A 180 4.28 -26.24 7.32
CA ASN A 180 4.76 -25.91 5.97
C ASN A 180 3.66 -25.41 5.01
N ASP A 181 2.39 -25.55 5.37
CA ASP A 181 1.25 -25.02 4.63
C ASP A 181 0.86 -23.58 5.04
N GLY A 182 1.67 -22.97 5.93
CA GLY A 182 1.43 -21.62 6.43
C GLY A 182 0.41 -21.54 7.57
N THR A 183 -0.04 -22.67 8.12
CA THR A 183 -0.92 -22.74 9.29
C THR A 183 -0.14 -22.91 10.59
N GLY A 184 -0.84 -22.92 11.72
CA GLY A 184 -0.23 -23.08 13.05
C GLY A 184 0.23 -21.74 13.63
N ALA A 185 0.89 -21.81 14.79
CA ALA A 185 1.38 -20.61 15.48
C ALA A 185 2.56 -19.97 14.74
N GLU A 186 2.68 -18.65 14.83
CA GLU A 186 3.87 -17.94 14.39
C GLU A 186 5.03 -18.25 15.35
N ILE A 187 6.11 -18.82 14.82
CA ILE A 187 7.32 -19.16 15.58
C ILE A 187 8.43 -18.11 15.43
N ALA A 188 8.39 -17.32 14.36
CA ALA A 188 9.28 -16.19 14.16
C ALA A 188 8.68 -15.21 13.14
N SER A 189 9.19 -13.99 13.14
CA SER A 189 8.76 -12.96 12.21
C SER A 189 9.93 -12.04 11.84
N PHE A 190 10.04 -11.66 10.55
CA PHE A 190 11.13 -10.88 10.00
C PHE A 190 10.62 -9.73 9.14
N ASN A 191 11.32 -8.59 9.18
CA ASN A 191 11.00 -7.45 8.31
C ASN A 191 11.48 -7.65 6.85
N SER A 192 12.43 -8.56 6.63
CA SER A 192 12.96 -8.88 5.30
C SER A 192 13.53 -10.29 5.26
N MET A 193 13.84 -10.77 4.05
CA MET A 193 14.50 -12.07 3.84
C MET A 193 15.95 -12.11 4.37
N VAL A 194 16.64 -10.97 4.45
CA VAL A 194 18.07 -10.92 4.77
C VAL A 194 18.42 -11.61 6.10
N PRO A 195 17.77 -11.30 7.23
CA PRO A 195 18.04 -12.00 8.49
C PRO A 195 17.52 -13.45 8.52
N MET A 196 16.57 -13.80 7.65
CA MET A 196 15.99 -15.13 7.58
C MET A 196 16.88 -16.13 6.82
N ILE A 197 17.58 -15.68 5.76
CA ILE A 197 18.41 -16.55 4.91
C ILE A 197 19.41 -17.41 5.69
N PRO A 198 20.21 -16.89 6.63
CA PRO A 198 21.14 -17.71 7.40
C PRO A 198 20.45 -18.81 8.22
N LEU A 199 19.25 -18.53 8.72
CA LEU A 199 18.46 -19.46 9.53
C LEU A 199 17.82 -20.57 8.68
N MET A 200 17.50 -20.28 7.43
CA MET A 200 17.09 -21.30 6.45
C MET A 200 18.27 -22.17 6.05
N LEU A 201 19.44 -21.56 5.78
CA LEU A 201 20.62 -22.31 5.34
C LEU A 201 21.21 -23.23 6.42
N ASN A 202 21.07 -22.90 7.68
CA ASN A 202 21.53 -23.74 8.79
C ASN A 202 20.48 -24.76 9.29
N GLY A 203 19.28 -24.79 8.66
CA GLY A 203 18.21 -25.72 8.99
C GLY A 203 17.38 -25.35 10.22
N THR A 204 17.47 -24.11 10.71
CA THR A 204 16.60 -23.63 11.80
C THR A 204 15.15 -23.51 11.34
N TYR A 205 14.94 -23.05 10.10
CA TYR A 205 13.66 -23.01 9.44
C TYR A 205 13.75 -23.74 8.10
N ASN A 206 13.01 -24.81 7.97
CA ASN A 206 12.95 -25.64 6.75
C ASN A 206 11.57 -25.53 6.10
#